data_8d14b888dbd9dea7bd3257fc52234534
#
_entry.id   8d14b888dbd9dea7bd3257fc52234534
#
_cell.length_a   1.000
_cell.length_b   1.000
_cell.length_c   1.000
_cell.angle_alpha   90.00
_cell.angle_beta   90.00
_cell.angle_gamma   90.00
#
_symmetry.space_group_name_H-M   'P 1'
#
loop_
_entity.id
_entity.type
_entity.pdbx_description
1 polymer ?
#
loop_
_entity_poly.entity_id
_entity_poly.type
_entity_poly.pdbx_seq_one_letter_code
_entity_poly.pdbx_strand_id
1 'polypeptide(L)'
;MSLLLNVVWMVFGGGLVIALEYLLGGLLLCLTVVGIPFGVQCFKLAGLALMPFGQDFDELPGVRPVGFALNVLWIVFAGIWIFLSHVALGLSLAATLIGIPFAYQHLKLGMLALAPFGKRIRQAR
;
A
#
# COMPACT_ATOMS: atom_id res chain seq x y z
N MET A 1 5.04 13.34 -16.55
CA MET A 1 4.68 13.92 -15.23
C MET A 1 4.71 12.87 -14.11
N SER A 2 3.99 11.76 -14.25
CA SER A 2 3.98 10.72 -13.21
C SER A 2 5.35 10.14 -12.90
N LEU A 3 6.20 9.95 -13.89
CA LEU A 3 7.56 9.43 -13.67
C LEU A 3 8.37 10.35 -12.75
N LEU A 4 8.38 11.66 -13.05
CA LEU A 4 9.08 12.63 -12.22
C LEU A 4 8.54 12.64 -10.78
N LEU A 5 7.21 12.65 -10.64
CA LEU A 5 6.58 12.61 -9.32
C LEU A 5 6.92 11.32 -8.56
N ASN A 6 7.01 10.20 -9.25
CA ASN A 6 7.41 8.92 -8.62
C ASN A 6 8.87 8.95 -8.17
N VAL A 7 9.76 9.55 -8.95
CA VAL A 7 11.17 9.70 -8.54
C VAL A 7 11.28 10.58 -7.29
N VAL A 8 10.59 11.72 -7.28
CA VAL A 8 10.57 12.61 -6.12
C VAL A 8 9.93 11.91 -4.91
N TRP A 9 8.85 11.15 -5.14
CA TRP A 9 8.19 10.36 -4.10
C TRP A 9 9.13 9.31 -3.49
N MET A 10 9.87 8.56 -4.32
CA MET A 10 10.81 7.54 -3.81
C MET A 10 11.83 8.14 -2.84
N VAL A 11 12.30 9.35 -3.12
CA VAL A 11 13.36 10.00 -2.32
C VAL A 11 12.77 10.75 -1.11
N PHE A 12 11.76 11.59 -1.34
CA PHE A 12 11.25 12.52 -0.33
C PHE A 12 9.90 12.11 0.26
N GLY A 13 9.12 11.31 -0.44
CA GLY A 13 7.82 10.83 0.05
C GLY A 13 7.91 9.54 0.86
N GLY A 14 9.08 8.94 0.98
CA GLY A 14 9.28 7.70 1.70
C GLY A 14 8.99 6.43 0.88
N GLY A 15 8.72 6.57 -0.41
CA GLY A 15 8.27 5.47 -1.25
C GLY A 15 9.25 4.30 -1.33
N LEU A 16 10.55 4.60 -1.45
CA LEU A 16 11.58 3.55 -1.50
C LEU A 16 11.66 2.78 -0.19
N VAL A 17 11.66 3.48 0.94
CA VAL A 17 11.74 2.87 2.28
C VAL A 17 10.50 1.99 2.52
N ILE A 18 9.32 2.51 2.25
CA ILE A 18 8.05 1.79 2.42
C ILE A 18 8.01 0.55 1.53
N ALA A 19 8.45 0.66 0.27
CA ALA A 19 8.49 -0.48 -0.64
C ALA A 19 9.43 -1.58 -0.14
N LEU A 20 10.60 -1.21 0.38
CA LEU A 20 11.56 -2.15 0.96
C LEU A 20 10.99 -2.83 2.23
N GLU A 21 10.28 -2.09 3.07
CA GLU A 21 9.61 -2.64 4.26
C GLU A 21 8.55 -3.68 3.86
N TYR A 22 7.72 -3.37 2.86
CA TYR A 22 6.74 -4.34 2.35
C TYR A 22 7.40 -5.57 1.72
N LEU A 23 8.47 -5.39 0.95
CA LEU A 23 9.22 -6.51 0.36
C LEU A 23 9.80 -7.42 1.44
N LEU A 24 10.45 -6.83 2.43
CA LEU A 24 11.04 -7.59 3.53
C LEU A 24 9.95 -8.31 4.35
N GLY A 25 8.89 -7.61 4.71
CA GLY A 25 7.76 -8.20 5.43
C GLY A 25 7.10 -9.32 4.64
N GLY A 26 6.92 -9.13 3.33
CA GLY A 26 6.37 -10.14 2.44
C GLY A 26 7.23 -11.38 2.36
N LEU A 27 8.55 -11.23 2.24
CA LEU A 27 9.49 -12.36 2.24
C LEU A 27 9.43 -13.14 3.55
N LEU A 28 9.42 -12.45 4.69
CA LEU A 28 9.32 -13.08 6.00
C LEU A 28 8.02 -13.87 6.16
N LEU A 29 6.89 -13.31 5.73
CA LEU A 29 5.60 -14.01 5.75
C LEU A 29 5.60 -15.23 4.85
N CYS A 30 6.23 -15.16 3.68
CA CYS A 30 6.31 -16.29 2.75
C CYS A 30 7.20 -17.43 3.23
N LEU A 31 7.98 -17.25 4.30
CA LEU A 31 8.71 -18.36 4.95
C LEU A 31 7.77 -19.35 5.63
N THR A 32 6.53 -18.96 5.91
CA THR A 32 5.49 -19.85 6.43
C THR A 32 4.42 -20.08 5.36
N VAL A 33 3.84 -21.29 5.33
CA VAL A 33 2.79 -21.61 4.35
C VAL A 33 1.55 -20.74 4.59
N VAL A 34 1.17 -20.55 5.84
CA VAL A 34 0.02 -19.72 6.23
C VAL A 34 0.25 -18.26 5.87
N GLY A 35 1.48 -17.79 5.93
CA GLY A 35 1.85 -16.41 5.62
C GLY A 35 1.93 -16.09 4.12
N ILE A 36 1.96 -17.08 3.23
CA ILE A 36 2.11 -16.85 1.78
C ILE A 36 1.01 -15.90 1.23
N PRO A 37 -0.30 -16.13 1.47
CA PRO A 37 -1.32 -15.22 0.95
C PRO A 37 -1.14 -13.79 1.46
N PHE A 38 -0.70 -13.61 2.69
CA PHE A 38 -0.42 -12.29 3.27
C PHE A 38 0.86 -11.67 2.70
N GLY A 39 1.89 -12.48 2.50
CA GLY A 39 3.15 -12.04 1.87
C GLY A 39 2.94 -11.56 0.44
N VAL A 40 2.10 -12.22 -0.33
CA VAL A 40 1.74 -11.81 -1.69
C VAL A 40 1.06 -10.42 -1.67
N GLN A 41 0.23 -10.14 -0.68
CA GLN A 41 -0.36 -8.80 -0.53
C GLN A 41 0.70 -7.75 -0.23
N CYS A 42 1.70 -8.08 0.59
CA CYS A 42 2.84 -7.18 0.83
C CYS A 42 3.60 -6.85 -0.45
N PHE A 43 3.81 -7.81 -1.34
CA PHE A 43 4.47 -7.55 -2.63
C PHE A 43 3.63 -6.64 -3.53
N LYS A 44 2.32 -6.81 -3.54
CA LYS A 44 1.41 -5.92 -4.25
C LYS A 44 1.48 -4.49 -3.70
N LEU A 45 1.47 -4.35 -2.37
CA LEU A 45 1.61 -3.05 -1.70
C LEU A 45 2.97 -2.41 -1.97
N ALA A 46 4.05 -3.21 -1.99
CA ALA A 46 5.39 -2.73 -2.34
C ALA A 46 5.43 -2.12 -3.75
N GLY A 47 4.80 -2.78 -4.72
CA GLY A 47 4.74 -2.28 -6.10
C GLY A 47 4.04 -0.93 -6.19
N LEU A 48 2.89 -0.78 -5.52
CA LEU A 48 2.19 0.50 -5.49
C LEU A 48 2.96 1.56 -4.68
N ALA A 49 3.58 1.16 -3.57
CA ALA A 49 4.35 2.07 -2.72
C ALA A 49 5.57 2.65 -3.45
N LEU A 50 6.16 1.88 -4.36
CA LEU A 50 7.32 2.33 -5.12
C LEU A 50 6.94 3.43 -6.13
N MET A 51 5.83 3.27 -6.84
CA MET A 51 5.41 4.18 -7.91
C MET A 51 3.90 4.46 -7.86
N PRO A 52 3.39 5.21 -6.86
CA PRO A 52 1.96 5.40 -6.69
C PRO A 52 1.33 6.39 -7.67
N PHE A 53 2.13 7.32 -8.21
CA PHE A 53 1.61 8.29 -9.19
C PHE A 53 1.34 7.61 -10.52
N GLY A 54 0.15 7.79 -11.05
CA GLY A 54 -0.31 7.14 -12.27
C GLY A 54 -0.88 5.75 -12.07
N GLN A 55 -0.97 5.27 -10.82
CA GLN A 55 -1.58 4.00 -10.48
C GLN A 55 -2.72 4.17 -9.47
N ASP A 56 -3.66 3.27 -9.52
CA ASP A 56 -4.79 3.21 -8.62
C ASP A 56 -5.15 1.73 -8.39
N PHE A 57 -6.21 1.46 -7.66
CA PHE A 57 -6.68 0.10 -7.43
C PHE A 57 -8.20 0.00 -7.54
N ASP A 58 -8.69 -1.20 -7.87
CA ASP A 58 -10.11 -1.51 -7.89
C ASP A 58 -10.37 -2.91 -7.33
N GLU A 59 -11.64 -3.22 -7.09
CA GLU A 59 -12.03 -4.52 -6.57
C GLU A 59 -12.16 -5.54 -7.70
N LEU A 60 -11.67 -6.76 -7.43
CA LEU A 60 -11.86 -7.89 -8.34
C LEU A 60 -13.26 -8.49 -8.15
N PRO A 61 -14.00 -8.73 -9.23
CA PRO A 61 -15.30 -9.39 -9.13
C PRO A 61 -15.16 -10.84 -8.70
N GLY A 62 -16.08 -11.32 -7.85
CA GLY A 62 -16.21 -12.74 -7.50
C GLY A 62 -15.30 -13.28 -6.37
N VAL A 63 -14.47 -12.46 -5.75
CA VAL A 63 -13.51 -12.91 -4.71
C VAL A 63 -14.03 -12.69 -3.29
N ARG A 64 -15.27 -12.27 -3.15
CA ARG A 64 -15.79 -11.64 -1.93
C ARG A 64 -15.77 -12.46 -0.61
N PRO A 65 -16.20 -13.75 -0.50
CA PRO A 65 -16.28 -14.36 0.83
C PRO A 65 -14.91 -14.66 1.45
N VAL A 66 -13.99 -15.25 0.68
CA VAL A 66 -12.63 -15.57 1.15
C VAL A 66 -11.82 -14.28 1.34
N GLY A 67 -11.92 -13.35 0.37
CA GLY A 67 -11.26 -12.06 0.46
C GLY A 67 -11.72 -11.27 1.68
N PHE A 68 -12.99 -11.28 1.99
CA PHE A 68 -13.53 -10.62 3.18
C PHE A 68 -12.93 -11.19 4.47
N ALA A 69 -12.93 -12.52 4.62
CA ALA A 69 -12.37 -13.17 5.81
C ALA A 69 -10.87 -12.87 5.97
N LEU A 70 -10.10 -12.94 4.87
CA LEU A 70 -8.67 -12.64 4.89
C LEU A 70 -8.41 -11.16 5.21
N ASN A 71 -9.24 -10.26 4.71
CA ASN A 71 -9.15 -8.82 5.05
C ASN A 71 -9.44 -8.57 6.53
N VAL A 72 -10.43 -9.25 7.12
CA VAL A 72 -10.73 -9.13 8.55
C VAL A 72 -9.51 -9.55 9.38
N LEU A 73 -8.90 -10.69 9.07
CA LEU A 73 -7.68 -11.12 9.74
C LEU A 73 -6.53 -10.13 9.54
N TRP A 74 -6.35 -9.65 8.32
CA TRP A 74 -5.31 -8.67 8.00
C TRP A 74 -5.50 -7.35 8.74
N ILE A 75 -6.73 -6.81 8.79
CA ILE A 75 -7.04 -5.55 9.50
C ILE A 75 -6.61 -5.66 10.96
N VAL A 76 -6.96 -6.76 11.62
CA VAL A 76 -6.67 -6.93 13.06
C VAL A 76 -5.16 -7.00 13.33
N PHE A 77 -4.42 -7.77 12.52
CA PHE A 77 -3.00 -8.05 12.79
C PHE A 77 -2.03 -7.06 12.15
N ALA A 78 -2.39 -6.46 11.03
CA ALA A 78 -1.47 -5.61 10.27
C ALA A 78 -2.15 -4.36 9.69
N GLY A 79 -3.28 -4.52 9.01
CA GLY A 79 -3.87 -3.49 8.17
C GLY A 79 -4.16 -2.17 8.89
N ILE A 80 -4.73 -2.24 10.09
CA ILE A 80 -5.06 -1.03 10.85
C ILE A 80 -3.81 -0.26 11.24
N TRP A 81 -2.76 -0.95 11.64
CA TRP A 81 -1.50 -0.33 12.05
C TRP A 81 -0.79 0.33 10.88
N ILE A 82 -0.75 -0.34 9.74
CA ILE A 82 -0.19 0.20 8.50
C ILE A 82 -1.00 1.41 8.03
N PHE A 83 -2.33 1.32 8.07
CA PHE A 83 -3.22 2.44 7.72
C PHE A 83 -2.93 3.66 8.58
N LEU A 84 -2.87 3.50 9.91
CA LEU A 84 -2.59 4.59 10.84
C LEU A 84 -1.20 5.21 10.59
N SER A 85 -0.21 4.40 10.24
CA SER A 85 1.12 4.89 9.88
C SER A 85 1.08 5.76 8.63
N HIS A 86 0.35 5.34 7.60
CA HIS A 86 0.18 6.13 6.39
C HIS A 86 -0.59 7.44 6.66
N VAL A 87 -1.60 7.40 7.53
CA VAL A 87 -2.33 8.62 7.94
C VAL A 87 -1.39 9.60 8.63
N ALA A 88 -0.56 9.12 9.56
CA ALA A 88 0.39 9.96 10.27
C ALA A 88 1.41 10.59 9.32
N LEU A 89 1.98 9.80 8.42
CA LEU A 89 2.92 10.30 7.41
C LEU A 89 2.24 11.28 6.44
N GLY A 90 1.03 10.96 6.00
CA GLY A 90 0.25 11.83 5.12
C GLY A 90 -0.06 13.17 5.76
N LEU A 91 -0.50 13.18 7.03
CA LEU A 91 -0.76 14.43 7.76
C LEU A 91 0.51 15.27 7.92
N SER A 92 1.65 14.63 8.21
CA SER A 92 2.93 15.32 8.33
C SER A 92 3.33 16.01 7.01
N LEU A 93 3.12 15.33 5.88
CA LEU A 93 3.39 15.90 4.56
C LEU A 93 2.38 16.99 4.18
N ALA A 94 1.10 16.81 4.52
CA ALA A 94 0.04 17.77 4.23
C ALA A 94 0.22 19.08 5.00
N ALA A 95 0.99 19.08 6.09
CA ALA A 95 1.36 20.31 6.81
C ALA A 95 2.20 21.26 5.93
N THR A 96 2.77 20.75 4.84
CA THR A 96 3.47 21.55 3.83
C THR A 96 2.66 21.55 2.52
N LEU A 97 2.60 22.69 1.83
CA LEU A 97 1.85 22.79 0.55
C LEU A 97 2.43 21.84 -0.50
N ILE A 98 3.76 21.73 -0.56
CA ILE A 98 4.46 20.83 -1.51
C ILE A 98 4.18 19.36 -1.19
N GLY A 99 3.94 19.03 0.07
CA GLY A 99 3.67 17.66 0.51
C GLY A 99 2.24 17.17 0.26
N ILE A 100 1.29 18.04 -0.12
CA ILE A 100 -0.11 17.63 -0.31
C ILE A 100 -0.28 16.51 -1.32
N PRO A 101 0.32 16.54 -2.55
CA PRO A 101 0.20 15.42 -3.48
C PRO A 101 0.80 14.11 -2.93
N PHE A 102 1.84 14.20 -2.13
CA PHE A 102 2.43 13.03 -1.47
C PHE A 102 1.55 12.52 -0.32
N ALA A 103 0.93 13.41 0.43
CA ALA A 103 -0.07 13.07 1.44
C ALA A 103 -1.24 12.27 0.84
N TYR A 104 -1.69 12.66 -0.32
CA TYR A 104 -2.74 11.93 -1.06
C TYR A 104 -2.27 10.51 -1.42
N GLN A 105 -1.01 10.34 -1.82
CA GLN A 105 -0.49 9.01 -2.12
C GLN A 105 -0.41 8.13 -0.85
N HIS A 106 -0.03 8.70 0.29
CA HIS A 106 -0.09 7.97 1.56
C HIS A 106 -1.51 7.55 1.92
N LEU A 107 -2.50 8.41 1.71
CA LEU A 107 -3.90 8.06 1.95
C LEU A 107 -4.32 6.89 1.06
N LYS A 108 -4.01 6.95 -0.23
CA LYS A 108 -4.30 5.87 -1.19
C LYS A 108 -3.65 4.55 -0.78
N LEU A 109 -2.36 4.59 -0.43
CA LEU A 109 -1.62 3.41 0.05
C LEU A 109 -2.23 2.86 1.34
N GLY A 110 -2.58 3.74 2.28
CA GLY A 110 -3.22 3.34 3.53
C GLY A 110 -4.56 2.65 3.31
N MET A 111 -5.37 3.17 2.40
CA MET A 111 -6.67 2.57 2.06
C MET A 111 -6.51 1.18 1.45
N LEU A 112 -5.55 1.01 0.54
CA LEU A 112 -5.25 -0.32 -0.02
C LEU A 112 -4.68 -1.25 1.06
N ALA A 113 -3.77 -0.75 1.88
CA ALA A 113 -3.12 -1.53 2.93
C ALA A 113 -4.09 -1.95 4.04
N LEU A 114 -5.20 -1.22 4.23
CA LEU A 114 -6.21 -1.58 5.22
C LEU A 114 -6.90 -2.91 4.88
N ALA A 115 -7.22 -3.13 3.61
CA ALA A 115 -7.91 -4.32 3.15
C ALA A 115 -7.46 -4.69 1.72
N PRO A 116 -6.27 -5.33 1.56
CA PRO A 116 -5.66 -5.53 0.24
C PRO A 116 -6.22 -6.72 -0.53
N PHE A 117 -6.83 -7.71 0.15
CA PHE A 117 -7.34 -8.91 -0.52
C PHE A 117 -8.52 -8.58 -1.43
N GLY A 118 -8.54 -9.16 -2.63
CA GLY A 118 -9.58 -8.91 -3.61
C GLY A 118 -9.44 -7.60 -4.38
N LYS A 119 -8.34 -6.90 -4.23
CA LYS A 119 -8.04 -5.66 -4.95
C LYS A 119 -6.86 -5.85 -5.88
N ARG A 120 -6.90 -5.17 -7.02
CA ARG A 120 -5.80 -5.17 -8.00
C ARG A 120 -5.36 -3.75 -8.29
N ILE A 121 -4.08 -3.60 -8.60
CA ILE A 121 -3.52 -2.33 -9.04
C ILE A 121 -3.75 -2.19 -10.55
N ARG A 122 -4.14 -0.98 -10.96
CA ARG A 122 -4.35 -0.63 -12.36
C ARG A 122 -3.72 0.71 -12.67
N GLN A 123 -3.52 0.98 -13.95
CA GLN A 123 -3.11 2.31 -14.39
C GLN A 123 -4.28 3.28 -14.20
N ALA A 124 -4.00 4.42 -13.60
CA ALA A 124 -4.99 5.49 -13.46
C ALA A 124 -5.29 6.12 -14.83
N ARG A 125 -6.55 6.44 -15.05
CA ARG A 125 -7.00 7.11 -16.27
C ARG A 125 -6.86 8.63 -16.14
#